data_2b542c0d2ab43b1c1cc00234dd2f0631
#
_entry.id   2b542c0d2ab43b1c1cc00234dd2f0631
#
_cell.length_a   1.000
_cell.length_b   1.000
_cell.length_c   1.000
_cell.angle_alpha   90.00
_cell.angle_beta   90.00
_cell.angle_gamma   90.00
#
_symmetry.space_group_name_H-M   'P 1'
#
loop_
_entity.id
_entity.type
_entity.pdbx_description
1 polymer ?
#
loop_
_entity_poly.entity_id
_entity_poly.type
_entity_poly.pdbx_seq_one_letter_code
_entity_poly.pdbx_strand_id
1 'polypeptide(L)'
;MEGQGTYPGVQYNKGEALEDFWKRKLDQATSGCIIPIGELPKDFRDAIDKGYSTGWRNIDSYLQGLRKGEMTIITADTGAGKTTFCSQLMVNCAMQGIPVWINSWEMKPETTLRKLASVVLRRPMKFQSFTEHENEQFDEWCSRYKVYINPNTIGTDIHSLGHQLYEAKKLGVEIVMLDHLDYLVNSRKDKLHEAIDETMKRLHELAFDL
;
A
#
# COMPACT_ATOMS: atom_id res chain seq x y z
N MET A 1 -15.23 1.69 -48.68
CA MET A 1 -15.37 0.25 -48.37
C MET A 1 -14.78 0.02 -47.01
N GLU A 2 -15.65 0.07 -46.01
CA GLU A 2 -15.29 -0.14 -44.62
C GLU A 2 -15.19 -1.64 -44.34
N GLY A 3 -13.96 -2.11 -44.12
CA GLY A 3 -13.72 -3.49 -43.74
C GLY A 3 -14.10 -3.72 -42.29
N GLN A 4 -15.26 -4.24 -42.01
CA GLN A 4 -15.64 -4.81 -40.74
C GLN A 4 -14.86 -6.12 -40.54
N GLY A 5 -13.73 -6.03 -39.81
CA GLY A 5 -13.06 -7.19 -39.25
C GLY A 5 -13.82 -7.67 -38.06
N THR A 6 -14.82 -8.53 -38.26
CA THR A 6 -15.48 -9.25 -37.15
C THR A 6 -14.61 -10.43 -36.76
N TYR A 7 -13.92 -10.34 -35.61
CA TYR A 7 -13.43 -11.51 -34.93
C TYR A 7 -14.61 -12.17 -34.20
N PRO A 8 -14.88 -13.45 -34.41
CA PRO A 8 -16.01 -14.11 -33.77
C PRO A 8 -15.72 -14.36 -32.32
N GLY A 9 -16.45 -13.75 -31.42
CA GLY A 9 -16.58 -14.28 -30.08
C GLY A 9 -16.60 -13.35 -28.87
N VAL A 10 -16.33 -12.05 -28.96
CA VAL A 10 -16.37 -11.19 -27.77
C VAL A 10 -17.23 -9.96 -28.01
N GLN A 11 -18.45 -9.98 -27.49
CA GLN A 11 -19.29 -8.78 -27.40
C GLN A 11 -18.94 -8.03 -26.14
N TYR A 12 -18.38 -6.82 -26.31
CA TYR A 12 -18.29 -5.83 -25.25
C TYR A 12 -19.61 -5.07 -25.15
N ASN A 13 -20.23 -5.10 -23.98
CA ASN A 13 -21.43 -4.32 -23.72
C ASN A 13 -21.04 -2.88 -23.39
N LYS A 14 -21.44 -1.95 -24.26
CA LYS A 14 -21.20 -0.52 -24.06
C LYS A 14 -21.84 -0.08 -22.74
N GLY A 15 -21.01 0.24 -21.71
CA GLY A 15 -21.45 0.59 -20.36
C GLY A 15 -21.19 -0.48 -19.29
N GLU A 16 -20.56 -1.61 -19.64
CA GLU A 16 -20.09 -2.61 -18.67
C GLU A 16 -18.87 -2.03 -17.92
N ALA A 17 -18.88 -2.12 -16.59
CA ALA A 17 -17.72 -1.74 -15.79
C ALA A 17 -16.52 -2.64 -16.13
N LEU A 18 -15.31 -2.10 -16.08
CA LEU A 18 -14.08 -2.83 -16.40
C LEU A 18 -13.92 -4.09 -15.53
N GLU A 19 -14.29 -4.02 -14.25
CA GLU A 19 -14.28 -5.15 -13.31
C GLU A 19 -15.23 -6.27 -13.75
N ASP A 20 -16.45 -5.91 -14.19
CA ASP A 20 -17.43 -6.89 -14.67
C ASP A 20 -16.98 -7.55 -15.99
N PHE A 21 -16.32 -6.77 -16.86
CA PHE A 21 -15.70 -7.30 -18.08
C PHE A 21 -14.64 -8.35 -17.75
N TRP A 22 -13.71 -8.05 -16.83
CA TRP A 22 -12.66 -8.99 -16.43
C TRP A 22 -13.23 -10.21 -15.74
N LYS A 23 -14.16 -10.03 -14.81
CA LYS A 23 -14.83 -11.13 -14.11
C LYS A 23 -15.49 -12.09 -15.12
N ARG A 24 -16.27 -11.57 -16.05
CA ARG A 24 -16.91 -12.35 -17.10
C ARG A 24 -15.90 -13.09 -17.99
N LYS A 25 -14.76 -12.45 -18.33
CA LYS A 25 -13.71 -13.08 -19.12
C LYS A 25 -12.99 -14.19 -18.37
N LEU A 26 -12.71 -14.00 -17.09
CA LEU A 26 -12.13 -15.02 -16.23
C LEU A 26 -13.07 -16.21 -16.05
N ASP A 27 -14.36 -15.98 -15.86
CA ASP A 27 -15.37 -17.03 -15.72
C ASP A 27 -15.54 -17.87 -16.99
N GLN A 28 -15.28 -17.30 -18.17
CA GLN A 28 -15.32 -17.97 -19.46
C GLN A 28 -14.02 -18.71 -19.81
N ALA A 29 -12.93 -18.47 -19.11
CA ALA A 29 -11.64 -19.06 -19.41
C ALA A 29 -11.43 -20.40 -18.69
N THR A 30 -11.36 -21.49 -19.45
CA THR A 30 -11.02 -22.82 -18.94
C THR A 30 -9.53 -23.03 -18.71
N SER A 31 -8.65 -22.15 -19.22
CA SER A 31 -7.20 -22.19 -19.03
C SER A 31 -6.54 -20.86 -19.44
N GLY A 32 -6.32 -19.95 -18.53
CA GLY A 32 -5.65 -18.67 -18.75
C GLY A 32 -6.31 -17.81 -19.83
N CYS A 33 -6.71 -16.60 -19.54
CA CYS A 33 -7.40 -15.72 -20.47
C CYS A 33 -6.38 -14.89 -21.26
N ILE A 34 -6.18 -15.21 -22.54
CA ILE A 34 -5.42 -14.36 -23.47
C ILE A 34 -6.43 -13.59 -24.31
N ILE A 35 -6.43 -12.28 -24.21
CA ILE A 35 -7.36 -11.41 -24.91
C ILE A 35 -6.57 -10.55 -25.91
N PRO A 36 -6.96 -10.53 -27.19
CA PRO A 36 -6.37 -9.60 -28.15
C PRO A 36 -6.56 -8.15 -27.69
N ILE A 37 -5.50 -7.34 -27.77
CA ILE A 37 -5.54 -5.95 -27.30
C ILE A 37 -6.62 -5.11 -27.97
N GLY A 38 -7.00 -5.46 -29.21
CA GLY A 38 -8.08 -4.79 -29.95
C GLY A 38 -9.49 -5.08 -29.41
N GLU A 39 -9.65 -6.11 -28.57
CA GLU A 39 -10.92 -6.46 -27.91
C GLU A 39 -11.09 -5.79 -26.55
N LEU A 40 -10.04 -5.12 -26.04
CA LEU A 40 -10.13 -4.38 -24.79
C LEU A 40 -11.05 -3.18 -24.94
N PRO A 41 -11.86 -2.87 -23.91
CA PRO A 41 -12.70 -1.68 -23.90
C PRO A 41 -11.90 -0.42 -24.20
N LYS A 42 -12.48 0.53 -24.94
CA LYS A 42 -11.82 1.82 -25.24
C LYS A 42 -11.49 2.58 -23.94
N ASP A 43 -12.33 2.44 -22.94
CA ASP A 43 -12.20 3.04 -21.62
C ASP A 43 -11.02 2.47 -20.81
N PHE A 44 -10.44 1.33 -21.24
CA PHE A 44 -9.24 0.77 -20.64
C PHE A 44 -8.03 1.73 -20.68
N ARG A 45 -7.96 2.58 -21.71
CA ARG A 45 -6.90 3.59 -21.83
C ARG A 45 -7.08 4.75 -20.85
N ASP A 46 -8.31 4.99 -20.43
CA ASP A 46 -8.70 6.08 -19.52
C ASP A 46 -8.81 5.60 -18.07
N ALA A 47 -8.80 4.27 -17.85
CA ALA A 47 -8.85 3.61 -16.55
C ALA A 47 -7.49 3.61 -15.82
N ILE A 48 -6.66 4.64 -16.05
CA ILE A 48 -5.47 4.86 -15.22
C ILE A 48 -5.97 5.39 -13.89
N ASP A 49 -6.06 4.50 -12.90
CA ASP A 49 -6.31 4.89 -11.52
C ASP A 49 -5.27 5.92 -11.10
N LYS A 50 -5.73 7.13 -10.83
CA LYS A 50 -4.88 8.13 -10.18
C LYS A 50 -4.59 7.63 -8.78
N GLY A 51 -3.33 7.30 -8.53
CA GLY A 51 -2.88 6.92 -7.22
C GLY A 51 -3.07 8.05 -6.20
N TYR A 52 -3.05 7.70 -4.93
CA TYR A 52 -3.05 8.66 -3.83
C TYR A 52 -1.75 9.46 -3.85
N SER A 53 -1.85 10.80 -3.74
CA SER A 53 -0.65 11.64 -3.71
C SER A 53 0.25 11.29 -2.52
N THR A 54 1.55 11.22 -2.77
CA THR A 54 2.56 11.07 -1.72
C THR A 54 2.73 12.34 -0.88
N GLY A 55 2.18 13.46 -1.33
CA GLY A 55 2.40 14.80 -0.77
C GLY A 55 3.66 15.47 -1.29
N TRP A 56 4.44 14.82 -2.16
CA TRP A 56 5.60 15.40 -2.83
C TRP A 56 5.40 15.44 -4.34
N ARG A 57 5.19 16.62 -4.86
CA ARG A 57 4.91 16.85 -6.28
C ARG A 57 5.92 16.17 -7.23
N ASN A 58 7.20 16.21 -6.85
CA ASN A 58 8.26 15.62 -7.68
C ASN A 58 8.14 14.08 -7.70
N ILE A 59 7.82 13.46 -6.57
CA ILE A 59 7.61 12.00 -6.49
C ILE A 59 6.36 11.63 -7.30
N ASP A 60 5.26 12.33 -7.08
CA ASP A 60 4.00 12.09 -7.77
C ASP A 60 4.11 12.25 -9.29
N SER A 61 4.99 13.14 -9.78
CA SER A 61 5.20 13.31 -11.22
C SER A 61 5.86 12.09 -11.88
N TYR A 62 6.59 11.27 -11.13
CA TYR A 62 7.19 10.02 -11.61
C TYR A 62 6.34 8.79 -11.32
N LEU A 63 5.82 8.66 -10.10
CA LEU A 63 5.05 7.50 -9.66
C LEU A 63 3.56 7.57 -10.03
N GLN A 64 3.05 8.76 -10.33
CA GLN A 64 1.62 9.03 -10.50
C GLN A 64 0.79 8.72 -9.24
N GLY A 65 1.43 8.81 -8.07
CA GLY A 65 0.85 8.49 -6.77
C GLY A 65 0.99 7.01 -6.38
N LEU A 66 0.41 6.66 -5.23
CA LEU A 66 0.35 5.29 -4.71
C LEU A 66 -0.96 4.66 -5.16
N ARG A 67 -0.90 3.59 -5.95
CA ARG A 67 -2.09 2.95 -6.53
C ARG A 67 -2.48 1.69 -5.77
N LYS A 68 -3.78 1.41 -5.78
CA LYS A 68 -4.31 0.17 -5.21
C LYS A 68 -3.74 -1.05 -5.94
N GLY A 69 -3.50 -2.12 -5.21
CA GLY A 69 -2.93 -3.34 -5.76
C GLY A 69 -1.43 -3.26 -6.05
N GLU A 70 -0.78 -2.12 -5.80
CA GLU A 70 0.65 -1.94 -6.04
C GLU A 70 1.46 -1.96 -4.75
N MET A 71 2.67 -2.49 -4.86
CA MET A 71 3.65 -2.50 -3.78
C MET A 71 4.80 -1.54 -4.13
N THR A 72 5.05 -0.57 -3.25
CA THR A 72 6.17 0.36 -3.35
C THR A 72 7.26 -0.02 -2.35
N ILE A 73 8.48 -0.24 -2.81
CA ILE A 73 9.62 -0.57 -1.96
C ILE A 73 10.51 0.66 -1.80
N ILE A 74 10.80 1.00 -0.53
CA ILE A 74 11.69 2.08 -0.17
C ILE A 74 12.96 1.49 0.45
N THR A 75 14.09 1.68 -0.20
CA THR A 75 15.38 1.19 0.27
C THR A 75 16.36 2.34 0.47
N ALA A 76 17.18 2.26 1.50
CA ALA A 76 18.27 3.19 1.78
C ALA A 76 19.20 2.59 2.83
N ASP A 77 20.39 3.14 3.00
CA ASP A 77 21.34 2.73 4.03
C ASP A 77 20.77 2.90 5.45
N THR A 78 21.35 2.16 6.40
CA THR A 78 21.01 2.30 7.81
C THR A 78 21.26 3.73 8.28
N GLY A 79 20.28 4.32 8.97
CA GLY A 79 20.38 5.70 9.45
C GLY A 79 20.07 6.80 8.40
N ALA A 80 19.86 6.45 7.13
CA ALA A 80 19.53 7.41 6.08
C ALA A 80 18.13 8.05 6.21
N GLY A 81 17.32 7.60 7.17
CA GLY A 81 16.01 8.20 7.44
C GLY A 81 14.81 7.51 6.79
N LYS A 82 14.93 6.23 6.36
CA LYS A 82 13.82 5.44 5.77
C LYS A 82 12.52 5.58 6.56
N THR A 83 12.56 5.22 7.85
CA THR A 83 11.39 5.27 8.73
C THR A 83 10.82 6.68 8.89
N THR A 84 11.66 7.71 8.90
CA THR A 84 11.21 9.11 8.96
C THR A 84 10.49 9.51 7.67
N PHE A 85 11.05 9.15 6.51
CA PHE A 85 10.42 9.37 5.21
C PHE A 85 9.07 8.65 5.12
N CYS A 86 9.02 7.36 5.49
CA CYS A 86 7.80 6.57 5.49
C CYS A 86 6.75 7.15 6.45
N SER A 87 7.15 7.58 7.65
CA SER A 87 6.24 8.23 8.61
C SER A 87 5.66 9.52 8.03
N GLN A 88 6.47 10.34 7.35
CA GLN A 88 5.98 11.55 6.68
C GLN A 88 5.02 11.21 5.54
N LEU A 89 5.31 10.16 4.76
CA LEU A 89 4.43 9.68 3.70
C LEU A 89 3.06 9.29 4.26
N MET A 90 3.04 8.51 5.37
CA MET A 90 1.79 8.11 6.02
C MET A 90 1.00 9.32 6.56
N VAL A 91 1.69 10.31 7.16
CA VAL A 91 1.05 11.56 7.60
C VAL A 91 0.46 12.32 6.41
N ASN A 92 1.19 12.44 5.31
CA ASN A 92 0.70 13.11 4.11
C ASN A 92 -0.56 12.43 3.55
N CYS A 93 -0.59 11.09 3.51
CA CYS A 93 -1.75 10.33 3.08
C CYS A 93 -2.93 10.50 4.05
N ALA A 94 -2.69 10.36 5.36
CA ALA A 94 -3.72 10.56 6.38
C ALA A 94 -4.35 11.95 6.31
N MET A 95 -3.56 13.01 6.11
CA MET A 95 -4.05 14.39 5.97
C MET A 95 -4.91 14.60 4.71
N GLN A 96 -4.84 13.72 3.73
CA GLN A 96 -5.74 13.69 2.57
C GLN A 96 -7.04 12.92 2.86
N GLY A 97 -7.22 12.42 4.09
CA GLY A 97 -8.39 11.64 4.50
C GLY A 97 -8.28 10.14 4.17
N ILE A 98 -7.10 9.67 3.75
CA ILE A 98 -6.84 8.27 3.41
C ILE A 98 -6.52 7.51 4.69
N PRO A 99 -7.29 6.47 5.06
CA PRO A 99 -6.99 5.66 6.23
C PRO A 99 -5.70 4.86 6.02
N VAL A 100 -4.77 4.96 6.96
CA VAL A 100 -3.45 4.33 6.87
C VAL A 100 -3.17 3.44 8.07
N TRP A 101 -2.39 2.36 7.84
CA TRP A 101 -1.89 1.50 8.90
C TRP A 101 -0.37 1.46 8.88
N ILE A 102 0.25 1.76 10.02
CA ILE A 102 1.70 1.75 10.22
C ILE A 102 2.03 0.51 11.04
N ASN A 103 2.67 -0.46 10.41
CA ASN A 103 3.13 -1.68 11.05
C ASN A 103 4.66 -1.70 11.09
N SER A 104 5.22 -1.41 12.25
CA SER A 104 6.67 -1.48 12.50
C SER A 104 6.98 -2.66 13.41
N TRP A 105 7.89 -3.52 12.96
CA TRP A 105 8.42 -4.62 13.76
C TRP A 105 9.77 -4.27 14.39
N GLU A 106 10.42 -3.22 13.91
CA GLU A 106 11.69 -2.74 14.48
C GLU A 106 11.50 -1.92 15.74
N MET A 107 10.41 -1.16 15.82
CA MET A 107 10.18 -0.21 16.90
C MET A 107 9.00 -0.60 17.77
N LYS A 108 9.13 -0.31 19.08
CA LYS A 108 7.99 -0.38 20.00
C LYS A 108 6.90 0.62 19.59
N PRO A 109 5.62 0.33 19.86
CA PRO A 109 4.50 1.22 19.52
C PRO A 109 4.69 2.65 20.03
N GLU A 110 5.22 2.82 21.24
CA GLU A 110 5.47 4.14 21.84
C GLU A 110 6.52 4.94 21.05
N THR A 111 7.54 4.24 20.49
CA THR A 111 8.56 4.87 19.65
C THR A 111 7.98 5.28 18.31
N THR A 112 7.12 4.43 17.72
CA THR A 112 6.39 4.73 16.49
C THR A 112 5.49 5.94 16.68
N LEU A 113 4.71 5.99 17.77
CA LEU A 113 3.87 7.14 18.11
C LEU A 113 4.68 8.42 18.28
N ARG A 114 5.81 8.36 19.01
CA ARG A 114 6.69 9.55 19.17
C ARG A 114 7.26 10.04 17.85
N LYS A 115 7.65 9.14 16.95
CA LYS A 115 8.09 9.53 15.60
C LYS A 115 6.96 10.18 14.81
N LEU A 116 5.77 9.59 14.85
CA LEU A 116 4.60 10.16 14.19
C LEU A 116 4.28 11.55 14.73
N ALA A 117 4.23 11.72 16.06
CA ALA A 117 4.02 13.00 16.69
C ALA A 117 5.08 14.04 16.27
N SER A 118 6.36 13.65 16.19
CA SER A 118 7.42 14.57 15.75
C SER A 118 7.23 15.04 14.32
N VAL A 119 6.70 14.17 13.44
CA VAL A 119 6.38 14.53 12.05
C VAL A 119 5.17 15.45 11.99
N VAL A 120 4.09 15.12 12.68
CA VAL A 120 2.85 15.91 12.73
C VAL A 120 3.12 17.31 13.29
N LEU A 121 3.85 17.39 14.39
CA LEU A 121 4.20 18.65 15.07
C LEU A 121 5.38 19.37 14.42
N ARG A 122 5.98 18.82 13.37
CA ARG A 122 7.17 19.36 12.68
C ARG A 122 8.33 19.66 13.64
N ARG A 123 8.46 18.83 14.66
CA ARG A 123 9.46 19.00 15.72
C ARG A 123 10.46 17.83 15.68
N PRO A 124 11.79 18.10 15.66
CA PRO A 124 12.78 17.04 15.70
C PRO A 124 12.60 16.18 16.96
N MET A 125 12.69 14.85 16.79
CA MET A 125 12.62 13.89 17.89
C MET A 125 13.87 13.98 18.75
N LYS A 126 13.92 14.95 19.68
CA LYS A 126 14.92 15.06 20.72
C LYS A 126 14.44 14.26 21.95
N PHE A 127 15.35 13.89 22.85
CA PHE A 127 15.05 13.14 24.08
C PHE A 127 14.11 13.86 25.08
N GLN A 128 13.63 15.04 24.73
CA GLN A 128 12.70 15.80 25.54
C GLN A 128 11.27 15.32 25.33
N SER A 129 10.50 15.24 26.43
CA SER A 129 9.07 15.00 26.38
C SER A 129 8.36 16.12 25.61
N PHE A 130 7.25 15.81 24.96
CA PHE A 130 6.33 16.81 24.43
C PHE A 130 5.71 17.58 25.57
N THR A 131 5.45 18.87 25.36
CA THR A 131 4.69 19.71 26.27
C THR A 131 3.21 19.25 26.29
N GLU A 132 2.44 19.66 27.30
CA GLU A 132 1.02 19.39 27.39
C GLU A 132 0.28 19.88 26.13
N HIS A 133 0.54 21.10 25.71
CA HIS A 133 -0.03 21.67 24.48
C HIS A 133 0.32 20.89 23.21
N GLU A 134 1.56 20.41 23.07
CA GLU A 134 1.96 19.56 21.93
C GLU A 134 1.23 18.20 21.96
N ASN A 135 1.02 17.62 23.12
CA ASN A 135 0.24 16.39 23.27
C ASN A 135 -1.23 16.63 22.85
N GLU A 136 -1.84 17.72 23.32
CA GLU A 136 -3.21 18.10 22.91
C GLU A 136 -3.33 18.28 21.39
N GLN A 137 -2.38 18.95 20.76
CA GLN A 137 -2.35 19.12 19.30
C GLN A 137 -2.23 17.78 18.56
N PHE A 138 -1.41 16.86 19.09
CA PHE A 138 -1.27 15.53 18.50
C PHE A 138 -2.52 14.68 18.70
N ASP A 139 -3.15 14.74 19.88
CA ASP A 139 -4.41 14.06 20.18
C ASP A 139 -5.57 14.56 19.28
N GLU A 140 -5.64 15.88 19.04
CA GLU A 140 -6.57 16.46 18.10
C GLU A 140 -6.33 15.91 16.68
N TRP A 141 -5.07 15.85 16.25
CA TRP A 141 -4.71 15.26 14.96
C TRP A 141 -5.12 13.77 14.88
N CYS A 142 -4.85 12.98 15.90
CA CYS A 142 -5.23 11.56 15.98
C CYS A 142 -6.75 11.36 15.94
N SER A 143 -7.52 12.26 16.53
CA SER A 143 -8.98 12.20 16.50
C SER A 143 -9.57 12.53 15.14
N ARG A 144 -8.87 13.35 14.36
CA ARG A 144 -9.31 13.82 13.05
C ARG A 144 -8.99 12.84 11.91
N TYR A 145 -7.87 12.13 12.00
CA TYR A 145 -7.37 11.29 10.91
C TYR A 145 -7.32 9.81 11.31
N LYS A 146 -7.70 8.94 10.38
CA LYS A 146 -7.71 7.49 10.60
C LYS A 146 -6.30 6.92 10.39
N VAL A 147 -5.56 6.82 11.46
CA VAL A 147 -4.22 6.21 11.50
C VAL A 147 -4.23 5.06 12.49
N TYR A 148 -3.82 3.90 12.02
CA TYR A 148 -3.75 2.68 12.81
C TYR A 148 -2.28 2.29 13.00
N ILE A 149 -1.95 1.73 14.16
CA ILE A 149 -0.64 1.16 14.46
C ILE A 149 -0.80 -0.27 14.96
N ASN A 150 0.23 -1.09 14.79
CA ASN A 150 0.26 -2.41 15.40
C ASN A 150 0.71 -2.31 16.87
N PRO A 151 -0.09 -2.77 17.84
CA PRO A 151 0.31 -2.76 19.25
C PRO A 151 1.37 -3.82 19.59
N ASN A 152 1.53 -4.86 18.74
CA ASN A 152 2.43 -5.98 18.97
C ASN A 152 3.56 -5.98 17.94
N THR A 153 4.81 -5.92 18.43
CA THR A 153 6.02 -5.97 17.59
C THR A 153 6.62 -7.38 17.47
N ILE A 154 6.05 -8.40 18.14
CA ILE A 154 6.65 -9.72 18.24
C ILE A 154 5.83 -10.76 17.49
N GLY A 155 6.53 -11.58 16.68
CA GLY A 155 5.99 -12.85 16.17
C GLY A 155 5.06 -12.76 14.97
N THR A 156 5.22 -11.77 14.11
CA THR A 156 4.46 -11.69 12.86
C THR A 156 5.19 -12.46 11.77
N ASP A 157 4.61 -13.55 11.32
CA ASP A 157 4.97 -14.21 10.08
C ASP A 157 4.09 -13.72 8.91
N ILE A 158 4.40 -14.12 7.70
CA ILE A 158 3.68 -13.70 6.50
C ILE A 158 2.20 -14.14 6.50
N HIS A 159 1.86 -15.26 7.16
CA HIS A 159 0.49 -15.73 7.26
C HIS A 159 -0.32 -14.88 8.25
N SER A 160 0.26 -14.59 9.41
CA SER A 160 -0.33 -13.68 10.40
C SER A 160 -0.53 -12.28 9.81
N LEU A 161 0.41 -11.81 8.98
CA LEU A 161 0.27 -10.54 8.27
C LEU A 161 -0.94 -10.55 7.33
N GLY A 162 -1.16 -11.63 6.57
CA GLY A 162 -2.33 -11.75 5.70
C GLY A 162 -3.65 -11.57 6.44
N HIS A 163 -3.77 -12.18 7.63
CA HIS A 163 -4.94 -11.99 8.48
C HIS A 163 -5.08 -10.54 8.99
N GLN A 164 -3.98 -9.93 9.42
CA GLN A 164 -3.97 -8.54 9.89
C GLN A 164 -4.36 -7.57 8.77
N LEU A 165 -3.89 -7.79 7.54
CA LEU A 165 -4.25 -7.01 6.36
C LEU A 165 -5.75 -7.11 6.05
N TYR A 166 -6.32 -8.31 6.14
CA TYR A 166 -7.75 -8.52 5.98
C TYR A 166 -8.58 -7.75 7.02
N GLU A 167 -8.16 -7.76 8.30
CA GLU A 167 -8.81 -6.96 9.35
C GLU A 167 -8.63 -5.45 9.10
N ALA A 168 -7.44 -5.02 8.66
CA ALA A 168 -7.19 -3.63 8.30
C ALA A 168 -8.11 -3.15 7.15
N LYS A 169 -8.34 -4.01 6.14
CA LYS A 169 -9.28 -3.73 5.05
C LYS A 169 -10.70 -3.50 5.59
N LYS A 170 -11.17 -4.30 6.55
CA LYS A 170 -12.50 -4.11 7.18
C LYS A 170 -12.61 -2.77 7.91
N LEU A 171 -11.50 -2.24 8.44
CA LEU A 171 -11.43 -0.91 9.05
C LEU A 171 -11.37 0.21 8.00
N GLY A 172 -11.33 -0.13 6.72
CA GLY A 172 -11.25 0.80 5.60
C GLY A 172 -9.83 1.32 5.34
N VAL A 173 -8.79 0.62 5.82
CA VAL A 173 -7.40 0.98 5.53
C VAL A 173 -7.14 0.83 4.02
N GLU A 174 -6.51 1.85 3.44
CA GLU A 174 -6.21 1.95 2.02
C GLU A 174 -4.70 1.85 1.75
N ILE A 175 -3.86 2.27 2.71
CA ILE A 175 -2.41 2.23 2.59
C ILE A 175 -1.81 1.58 3.83
N VAL A 176 -0.90 0.64 3.62
CA VAL A 176 -0.17 -0.06 4.68
C VAL A 176 1.32 0.20 4.53
N MET A 177 1.95 0.60 5.62
CA MET A 177 3.41 0.69 5.74
C MET A 177 3.93 -0.49 6.55
N LEU A 178 4.87 -1.23 5.98
CA LEU A 178 5.58 -2.32 6.66
C LEU A 178 7.05 -1.91 6.88
N ASP A 179 7.48 -1.78 8.14
CA ASP A 179 8.84 -1.38 8.52
C ASP A 179 9.42 -2.39 9.53
N HIS A 180 10.35 -3.30 9.16
CA HIS A 180 10.91 -3.48 7.85
C HIS A 180 10.90 -4.98 7.48
N LEU A 181 11.16 -5.26 6.19
CA LEU A 181 10.95 -6.56 5.57
C LEU A 181 11.73 -7.72 6.21
N ASP A 182 12.91 -7.46 6.75
CA ASP A 182 13.80 -8.50 7.31
C ASP A 182 13.13 -9.34 8.42
N TYR A 183 12.14 -8.77 9.12
CA TYR A 183 11.39 -9.50 10.15
C TYR A 183 10.40 -10.52 9.59
N LEU A 184 10.00 -10.37 8.32
CA LEU A 184 9.15 -11.33 7.63
C LEU A 184 9.94 -12.48 6.98
N VAL A 185 11.23 -12.25 6.73
CA VAL A 185 12.11 -13.22 6.09
C VAL A 185 12.68 -14.17 7.13
N ASN A 186 11.98 -15.28 7.38
CA ASN A 186 12.43 -16.30 8.31
C ASN A 186 13.23 -17.38 7.56
N SER A 187 14.55 -17.18 7.41
CA SER A 187 15.39 -18.17 6.75
C SER A 187 16.80 -18.31 7.34
N ARG A 188 17.42 -19.47 7.08
CA ARG A 188 18.86 -19.68 7.29
C ARG A 188 19.64 -18.90 6.23
N LYS A 189 20.86 -18.44 6.57
CA LYS A 189 21.70 -17.60 5.67
C LYS A 189 21.92 -18.19 4.27
N ASP A 190 21.95 -19.51 4.15
CA ASP A 190 22.14 -20.25 2.90
C ASP A 190 20.93 -20.20 1.95
N LYS A 191 19.75 -19.86 2.46
CA LYS A 191 18.49 -19.76 1.69
C LYS A 191 17.85 -18.36 1.73
N LEU A 192 18.62 -17.35 2.07
CA LEU A 192 18.11 -16.00 2.27
C LEU A 192 17.47 -15.42 0.99
N HIS A 193 18.08 -15.62 -0.16
CA HIS A 193 17.53 -15.12 -1.44
C HIS A 193 16.18 -15.77 -1.77
N GLU A 194 16.08 -17.09 -1.64
CA GLU A 194 14.82 -17.82 -1.90
C GLU A 194 13.70 -17.32 -0.97
N ALA A 195 14.01 -17.11 0.31
CA ALA A 195 13.05 -16.65 1.29
C ALA A 195 12.62 -15.19 1.06
N ILE A 196 13.53 -14.32 0.61
CA ILE A 196 13.20 -12.96 0.20
C ILE A 196 12.24 -12.99 -1.00
N ASP A 197 12.58 -13.77 -2.04
CA ASP A 197 11.77 -13.87 -3.25
C ASP A 197 10.36 -14.39 -2.93
N GLU A 198 10.24 -15.41 -2.10
CA GLU A 198 8.95 -15.96 -1.65
C GLU A 198 8.13 -14.93 -0.85
N THR A 199 8.79 -14.24 0.09
CA THR A 199 8.15 -13.18 0.89
C THR A 199 7.66 -12.04 0.01
N MET A 200 8.48 -11.58 -0.94
CA MET A 200 8.12 -10.51 -1.87
C MET A 200 6.96 -10.89 -2.78
N LYS A 201 6.98 -12.12 -3.31
CA LYS A 201 5.88 -12.65 -4.11
C LYS A 201 4.58 -12.66 -3.31
N ARG A 202 4.63 -13.16 -2.08
CA ARG A 202 3.44 -13.21 -1.22
C ARG A 202 2.92 -11.84 -0.83
N LEU A 203 3.80 -10.87 -0.55
CA LEU A 203 3.40 -9.49 -0.28
C LEU A 203 2.73 -8.84 -1.51
N HIS A 204 3.23 -9.12 -2.71
CA HIS A 204 2.63 -8.63 -3.94
C HIS A 204 1.22 -9.23 -4.17
N GLU A 205 1.05 -10.54 -3.96
CA GLU A 205 -0.26 -11.20 -4.00
C GLU A 205 -1.24 -10.56 -3.00
N LEU A 206 -0.79 -10.36 -1.74
CA LEU A 206 -1.61 -9.73 -0.70
C LEU A 206 -2.00 -8.28 -1.06
N ALA A 207 -1.09 -7.51 -1.67
CA ALA A 207 -1.40 -6.14 -2.10
C ALA A 207 -2.43 -6.13 -3.24
N PHE A 208 -2.38 -7.13 -4.15
CA PHE A 208 -3.32 -7.24 -5.26
C PHE A 208 -4.72 -7.67 -4.81
N ASP A 209 -4.81 -8.53 -3.78
CA ASP A 209 -6.08 -9.07 -3.27
C ASP A 209 -6.82 -8.09 -2.33
N LEU A 210 -6.13 -7.04 -1.86
CA LEU A 210 -6.64 -6.05 -0.92
C LEU A 210 -7.15 -4.78 -1.60
#